data_907ce66537380b63794dea65a08d6875
#
_entry.id   907ce66537380b63794dea65a08d6875
#
_cell.length_a   1.000
_cell.length_b   1.000
_cell.length_c   1.000
_cell.angle_alpha   90.00
_cell.angle_beta   90.00
_cell.angle_gamma   90.00
#
_symmetry.space_group_name_H-M   'P 1'
#
loop_
_entity.id
_entity.type
_entity.pdbx_description
1 polymer ?
#
loop_
_entity_poly.entity_id
_entity_poly.type
_entity_poly.pdbx_seq_one_letter_code
_entity_poly.pdbx_strand_id
1 'polypeptide(L)'
;MTEGGMGRHIGRREFLAAAGMGALAVTRWRHAEAQDKRTLVVAWDSDIDTLDPASFKTQGGYVTVANTTDPLLMWKVRPLEGKPGLARSFPGEWDGHLAESWTLEEGGATMVFKVRKGVKFPSGRPVTAHAFKYSFDRGLLSPGYMKLIFPALIQVTAPEQFQVRDDFTFAVKMKAPSPMGLDTVTLSNNAVLDPEEVKAHATKDDPWAAEWLKRNLASIGPYRLVKNEPGVEIVLEATPDYWRPRPYFERIALKLVPNEADRVLLLKRKAVDMVAGRPGLSPKNAKSFEGEAGFKVLSVPDTTCHYLCMNEKKPPFDSKLVRQAVNYAIPIQAILPNVLYGYGVQMKSPIPNLTPTYLGDYSPYKYDLPRAKALMKEAGMDKAPIPVDLAIRVGWPTHEQASIWLQRELEQIGFKVTIVKETDATFRQVAIKGDHQLSIEAWQSWINDPFYHLTFLFNSKSKFTNLSFYNNPAADRIIDDNIHETKGDKRAAASREAQKILLDDAVWGLLWYENWTRVASADLTELEKRWDTFERYYALKRS
;
A
#
# COMPACT_ATOMS: atom_id res chain seq x y z
N MET A 1 -39.33 27.92 -37.29
CA MET A 1 -39.90 26.62 -36.92
C MET A 1 -38.81 25.95 -36.07
N THR A 2 -38.78 26.20 -34.72
CA THR A 2 -39.44 25.45 -33.65
C THR A 2 -38.94 23.98 -33.69
N GLU A 3 -38.17 23.51 -32.70
CA GLU A 3 -38.52 23.01 -31.36
C GLU A 3 -37.22 22.51 -30.72
N GLY A 4 -36.82 22.63 -29.48
CA GLY A 4 -37.61 22.44 -28.27
C GLY A 4 -36.95 21.34 -27.46
N GLY A 5 -35.83 21.63 -26.73
CA GLY A 5 -35.16 20.70 -25.85
C GLY A 5 -35.87 20.64 -24.49
N MET A 6 -36.52 19.52 -24.18
CA MET A 6 -37.16 19.26 -22.89
C MET A 6 -36.16 18.79 -21.85
N GLY A 7 -35.74 19.72 -20.97
CA GLY A 7 -35.04 19.36 -19.74
C GLY A 7 -35.99 18.59 -18.79
N ARG A 8 -35.69 17.34 -18.49
CA ARG A 8 -36.40 16.58 -17.45
C ARG A 8 -35.99 17.11 -16.07
N HIS A 9 -36.87 17.84 -15.43
CA HIS A 9 -36.81 18.13 -14.00
C HIS A 9 -37.08 16.84 -13.23
N ILE A 10 -36.05 16.33 -12.54
CA ILE A 10 -36.21 15.23 -11.57
C ILE A 10 -37.06 15.79 -10.41
N GLY A 11 -38.22 15.25 -10.21
CA GLY A 11 -39.18 15.73 -9.24
C GLY A 11 -38.76 15.43 -7.80
N ARG A 12 -39.10 16.33 -6.87
CA ARG A 12 -38.88 16.18 -5.41
C ARG A 12 -39.28 14.82 -4.82
N ARG A 13 -40.22 14.12 -5.47
CA ARG A 13 -40.68 12.76 -5.09
C ARG A 13 -39.66 11.66 -5.41
N GLU A 14 -38.90 11.77 -6.48
CA GLU A 14 -37.88 10.80 -6.85
C GLU A 14 -36.64 10.93 -5.96
N PHE A 15 -36.31 12.16 -5.51
CA PHE A 15 -35.24 12.38 -4.54
C PHE A 15 -35.58 11.82 -3.14
N LEU A 16 -36.83 11.88 -2.74
CA LEU A 16 -37.31 11.31 -1.47
C LEU A 16 -37.43 9.79 -1.52
N ALA A 17 -37.67 9.20 -2.69
CA ALA A 17 -37.67 7.75 -2.87
C ALA A 17 -36.25 7.16 -2.81
N ALA A 18 -35.24 7.84 -3.36
CA ALA A 18 -33.84 7.43 -3.26
C ALA A 18 -33.29 7.58 -1.83
N ALA A 19 -33.65 8.66 -1.12
CA ALA A 19 -33.30 8.85 0.29
C ALA A 19 -34.01 7.84 1.22
N GLY A 20 -35.24 7.44 0.90
CA GLY A 20 -35.98 6.41 1.64
C GLY A 20 -35.43 5.00 1.47
N MET A 21 -34.91 4.64 0.29
CA MET A 21 -34.28 3.35 0.05
C MET A 21 -32.92 3.21 0.77
N GLY A 22 -32.15 4.28 0.87
CA GLY A 22 -30.92 4.30 1.67
C GLY A 22 -31.19 4.11 3.16
N ALA A 23 -32.23 4.74 3.72
CA ALA A 23 -32.63 4.61 5.12
C ALA A 23 -33.23 3.21 5.45
N LEU A 24 -33.92 2.57 4.49
CA LEU A 24 -34.49 1.23 4.66
C LEU A 24 -33.40 0.13 4.51
N ALA A 25 -32.36 0.35 3.72
CA ALA A 25 -31.20 -0.55 3.66
C ALA A 25 -30.45 -0.56 5.01
N VAL A 26 -30.25 0.60 5.63
CA VAL A 26 -29.60 0.71 6.95
C VAL A 26 -30.44 0.07 8.08
N THR A 27 -31.77 0.05 7.98
CA THR A 27 -32.66 -0.55 9.00
C THR A 27 -32.78 -2.07 8.89
N ARG A 28 -32.63 -2.68 7.73
CA ARG A 28 -32.63 -4.14 7.56
C ARG A 28 -31.35 -4.83 8.03
N TRP A 29 -30.29 -4.09 8.22
CA TRP A 29 -28.99 -4.59 8.71
C TRP A 29 -28.94 -4.81 10.22
N ARG A 30 -30.05 -4.64 10.91
CA ARG A 30 -30.07 -4.44 12.38
C ARG A 30 -30.03 -5.69 13.24
N HIS A 31 -30.20 -6.92 12.75
CA HIS A 31 -30.54 -7.97 13.72
C HIS A 31 -29.91 -9.36 13.60
N ALA A 32 -29.08 -9.71 12.64
CA ALA A 32 -28.60 -11.09 12.54
C ALA A 32 -27.10 -11.32 12.76
N GLU A 33 -26.23 -10.37 12.45
CA GLU A 33 -24.78 -10.63 12.43
C GLU A 33 -24.00 -10.08 13.65
N ALA A 34 -24.50 -9.08 14.36
CA ALA A 34 -23.81 -8.46 15.51
C ALA A 34 -23.86 -9.31 16.81
N GLN A 35 -24.55 -10.44 16.83
CA GLN A 35 -24.66 -11.31 18.01
C GLN A 35 -23.76 -12.55 17.98
N ASP A 36 -23.17 -12.88 16.83
CA ASP A 36 -22.25 -14.01 16.76
C ASP A 36 -20.82 -13.56 17.09
N LYS A 37 -20.33 -13.96 18.27
CA LYS A 37 -18.97 -13.65 18.74
C LYS A 37 -17.86 -14.17 17.81
N ARG A 38 -18.19 -15.08 16.89
CA ARG A 38 -17.26 -15.66 15.90
C ARG A 38 -17.27 -14.91 14.57
N THR A 39 -18.09 -13.86 14.44
CA THR A 39 -18.10 -12.96 13.28
C THR A 39 -17.37 -11.66 13.62
N LEU A 40 -16.44 -11.26 12.75
CA LEU A 40 -15.79 -9.95 12.73
C LEU A 40 -16.46 -9.08 11.67
N VAL A 41 -16.92 -7.89 12.05
CA VAL A 41 -17.49 -6.91 11.13
C VAL A 41 -16.55 -5.71 11.02
N VAL A 42 -16.06 -5.45 9.82
CA VAL A 42 -15.10 -4.37 9.55
C VAL A 42 -15.72 -3.35 8.61
N ALA A 43 -15.71 -2.07 8.97
CA ALA A 43 -16.00 -1.02 8.00
C ALA A 43 -14.78 -0.78 7.12
N TRP A 44 -14.99 -0.86 5.81
CA TRP A 44 -13.95 -0.81 4.77
C TRP A 44 -14.23 0.30 3.77
N ASP A 45 -13.23 0.77 3.04
CA ASP A 45 -13.33 1.97 2.20
C ASP A 45 -13.32 1.71 0.69
N SER A 46 -12.97 0.51 0.24
CA SER A 46 -12.81 0.22 -1.19
C SER A 46 -13.22 -1.20 -1.59
N ASP A 47 -13.74 -1.31 -2.82
CA ASP A 47 -14.05 -2.60 -3.44
C ASP A 47 -12.83 -3.39 -3.88
N ILE A 48 -13.07 -4.66 -4.23
CA ILE A 48 -12.10 -5.52 -4.91
C ILE A 48 -12.05 -5.12 -6.39
N ASP A 49 -10.86 -4.78 -6.89
CA ASP A 49 -10.61 -4.61 -8.33
C ASP A 49 -10.32 -5.94 -9.01
N THR A 50 -9.56 -6.80 -8.35
CA THR A 50 -9.23 -8.15 -8.80
C THR A 50 -8.81 -9.03 -7.62
N LEU A 51 -9.04 -10.32 -7.74
CA LEU A 51 -8.53 -11.36 -6.82
C LEU A 51 -7.23 -12.00 -7.33
N ASP A 52 -6.77 -11.59 -8.52
CA ASP A 52 -5.51 -12.04 -9.07
C ASP A 52 -4.33 -11.55 -8.22
N PRO A 53 -3.57 -12.46 -7.56
CA PRO A 53 -2.44 -12.07 -6.72
C PRO A 53 -1.36 -11.26 -7.46
N ALA A 54 -1.24 -11.43 -8.77
CA ALA A 54 -0.22 -10.73 -9.55
C ALA A 54 -0.58 -9.27 -9.85
N SER A 55 -1.86 -8.85 -9.78
CA SER A 55 -2.31 -7.61 -10.40
C SER A 55 -3.25 -6.72 -9.59
N PHE A 56 -3.62 -7.09 -8.35
CA PHE A 56 -4.50 -6.27 -7.51
C PHE A 56 -3.92 -4.87 -7.22
N LYS A 57 -4.77 -3.86 -7.11
CA LYS A 57 -4.40 -2.44 -6.94
C LYS A 57 -5.17 -1.75 -5.83
N THR A 58 -6.39 -2.21 -5.51
CA THR A 58 -7.22 -1.63 -4.45
C THR A 58 -6.94 -2.26 -3.11
N GLN A 59 -7.25 -1.53 -2.03
CA GLN A 59 -7.14 -2.08 -0.68
C GLN A 59 -8.07 -3.28 -0.46
N GLY A 60 -9.26 -3.30 -1.09
CA GLY A 60 -10.17 -4.44 -1.08
C GLY A 60 -9.56 -5.70 -1.70
N GLY A 61 -8.86 -5.56 -2.82
CA GLY A 61 -8.09 -6.65 -3.44
C GLY A 61 -6.97 -7.13 -2.50
N TYR A 62 -6.16 -6.21 -1.96
CA TYR A 62 -5.07 -6.53 -1.02
C TYR A 62 -5.55 -7.33 0.19
N VAL A 63 -6.58 -6.86 0.90
CA VAL A 63 -7.04 -7.52 2.12
C VAL A 63 -7.64 -8.89 1.83
N THR A 64 -8.37 -9.02 0.71
CA THR A 64 -8.97 -10.30 0.33
C THR A 64 -7.88 -11.32 0.00
N VAL A 65 -6.95 -10.99 -0.88
CA VAL A 65 -5.83 -11.88 -1.24
C VAL A 65 -4.99 -12.23 -0.01
N ALA A 66 -4.64 -11.26 0.84
CA ALA A 66 -3.83 -11.51 2.03
C ALA A 66 -4.48 -12.47 3.06
N ASN A 67 -5.81 -12.59 3.06
CA ASN A 67 -6.55 -13.48 3.98
C ASN A 67 -7.00 -14.79 3.34
N THR A 68 -6.92 -14.90 2.02
CA THR A 68 -7.39 -16.09 1.29
C THR A 68 -6.27 -16.84 0.58
N THR A 69 -5.02 -16.42 0.78
CA THR A 69 -3.86 -17.04 0.15
C THR A 69 -2.69 -17.20 1.12
N ASP A 70 -1.86 -18.21 0.86
CA ASP A 70 -0.63 -18.49 1.61
C ASP A 70 0.61 -18.39 0.72
N PRO A 71 1.68 -17.70 1.15
CA PRO A 71 2.99 -17.68 0.49
C PRO A 71 3.92 -18.81 1.00
N LEU A 72 5.13 -18.90 0.44
CA LEU A 72 6.18 -19.80 0.92
C LEU A 72 6.60 -19.47 2.35
N LEU A 73 6.89 -18.22 2.64
CA LEU A 73 7.37 -17.71 3.92
C LEU A 73 6.49 -16.55 4.37
N MET A 74 6.53 -16.23 5.65
CA MET A 74 5.96 -15.01 6.21
C MET A 74 7.00 -14.31 7.08
N TRP A 75 6.93 -12.98 7.16
CA TRP A 75 7.73 -12.27 8.17
C TRP A 75 7.31 -12.68 9.57
N LYS A 76 8.28 -12.89 10.43
CA LYS A 76 8.07 -13.21 11.82
C LYS A 76 7.28 -12.11 12.52
N VAL A 77 6.29 -12.51 13.31
CA VAL A 77 5.43 -11.59 14.05
C VAL A 77 5.65 -11.79 15.54
N ARG A 78 5.78 -10.69 16.29
CA ARG A 78 5.92 -10.71 17.74
C ARG A 78 5.03 -9.65 18.37
N PRO A 79 4.58 -9.86 19.64
CA PRO A 79 3.93 -8.82 20.42
C PRO A 79 4.77 -7.54 20.46
N LEU A 80 4.11 -6.40 20.35
CA LEU A 80 4.77 -5.11 20.40
C LEU A 80 4.82 -4.62 21.85
N GLU A 81 6.03 -4.38 22.35
CA GLU A 81 6.26 -3.89 23.70
C GLU A 81 5.51 -2.58 23.95
N GLY A 82 4.86 -2.47 25.13
CA GLY A 82 4.07 -1.29 25.50
C GLY A 82 2.74 -1.12 24.75
N LYS A 83 2.35 -2.09 23.89
CA LYS A 83 1.09 -2.05 23.12
C LYS A 83 0.31 -3.38 23.25
N PRO A 84 -0.33 -3.64 24.39
CA PRO A 84 -1.06 -4.90 24.62
C PRO A 84 -2.08 -5.19 23.51
N GLY A 85 -2.12 -6.46 23.06
CA GLY A 85 -3.03 -6.90 22.00
C GLY A 85 -2.65 -6.47 20.59
N LEU A 86 -1.47 -5.88 20.41
CA LEU A 86 -0.88 -5.57 19.11
C LEU A 86 0.42 -6.33 18.90
N ALA A 87 0.55 -6.98 17.77
CA ALA A 87 1.78 -7.59 17.29
C ALA A 87 2.30 -6.87 16.03
N ARG A 88 3.58 -7.04 15.73
CA ARG A 88 4.21 -6.44 14.56
C ARG A 88 5.09 -7.45 13.83
N SER A 89 5.10 -7.38 12.50
CA SER A 89 6.07 -8.14 11.70
C SER A 89 7.44 -7.46 11.68
N PHE A 90 8.48 -8.29 11.60
CA PHE A 90 9.89 -7.85 11.60
C PHE A 90 10.54 -8.26 10.27
N PRO A 91 10.75 -7.30 9.34
CA PRO A 91 11.48 -7.55 8.10
C PRO A 91 12.90 -8.05 8.38
N GLY A 92 13.39 -8.94 7.49
CA GLY A 92 14.67 -9.60 7.70
C GLY A 92 14.62 -10.79 8.66
N GLU A 93 13.45 -11.12 9.21
CA GLU A 93 13.19 -12.32 10.00
C GLU A 93 11.97 -13.04 9.43
N TRP A 94 12.13 -14.33 9.14
CA TRP A 94 11.11 -15.13 8.46
C TRP A 94 10.70 -16.34 9.29
N ASP A 95 9.43 -16.71 9.18
CA ASP A 95 8.89 -17.98 9.61
C ASP A 95 8.50 -18.81 8.38
N GLY A 96 8.75 -20.12 8.45
CA GLY A 96 8.24 -21.04 7.43
C GLY A 96 6.72 -21.04 7.42
N HIS A 97 6.14 -21.02 6.20
CA HIS A 97 4.71 -21.10 6.03
C HIS A 97 4.32 -22.30 5.16
N LEU A 98 4.06 -22.17 3.85
CA LEU A 98 3.94 -23.32 2.98
C LEU A 98 5.29 -23.99 2.69
N ALA A 99 6.41 -23.29 2.85
CA ALA A 99 7.71 -23.92 3.02
C ALA A 99 7.97 -24.19 4.51
N GLU A 100 8.26 -25.43 4.87
CA GLU A 100 8.61 -25.80 6.25
C GLU A 100 10.06 -25.45 6.63
N SER A 101 10.93 -25.34 5.61
CA SER A 101 12.32 -24.90 5.75
C SER A 101 12.85 -24.36 4.43
N TRP A 102 13.94 -23.62 4.50
CA TRP A 102 14.66 -23.13 3.32
C TRP A 102 16.16 -23.11 3.55
N THR A 103 16.91 -23.13 2.46
CA THR A 103 18.37 -22.98 2.45
C THR A 103 18.80 -22.03 1.34
N LEU A 104 19.95 -21.41 1.51
CA LEU A 104 20.58 -20.60 0.49
C LEU A 104 21.80 -21.37 -0.04
N GLU A 105 21.82 -21.66 -1.32
CA GLU A 105 22.88 -22.35 -2.03
C GLU A 105 23.64 -21.39 -2.95
N GLU A 106 24.74 -21.84 -3.53
CA GLU A 106 25.56 -21.07 -4.48
C GLU A 106 25.95 -19.68 -3.92
N GLY A 107 26.36 -19.61 -2.65
CA GLY A 107 26.72 -18.37 -1.97
C GLY A 107 25.53 -17.40 -1.77
N GLY A 108 24.30 -17.91 -1.78
CA GLY A 108 23.08 -17.14 -1.62
C GLY A 108 22.37 -16.79 -2.94
N ALA A 109 22.90 -17.24 -4.09
CA ALA A 109 22.29 -17.01 -5.39
C ALA A 109 21.10 -17.93 -5.68
N THR A 110 20.94 -19.03 -4.93
CA THR A 110 19.80 -19.94 -5.10
C THR A 110 19.08 -20.11 -3.76
N MET A 111 17.80 -19.75 -3.73
CA MET A 111 16.91 -20.02 -2.61
C MET A 111 16.20 -21.35 -2.84
N VAL A 112 16.31 -22.29 -1.91
CA VAL A 112 15.70 -23.63 -1.99
C VAL A 112 14.71 -23.80 -0.85
N PHE A 113 13.48 -24.17 -1.18
CA PHE A 113 12.35 -24.27 -0.25
C PHE A 113 11.85 -25.71 -0.18
N LYS A 114 11.71 -26.26 1.02
CA LYS A 114 11.04 -27.52 1.27
C LYS A 114 9.54 -27.26 1.48
N VAL A 115 8.75 -27.60 0.49
CA VAL A 115 7.30 -27.42 0.51
C VAL A 115 6.67 -28.38 1.51
N ARG A 116 5.76 -27.86 2.34
CA ARG A 116 5.04 -28.63 3.36
C ARG A 116 4.17 -29.72 2.74
N LYS A 117 4.36 -30.95 3.17
CA LYS A 117 3.56 -32.10 2.72
C LYS A 117 2.18 -32.11 3.38
N GLY A 118 1.19 -32.69 2.71
CA GLY A 118 -0.16 -32.88 3.23
C GLY A 118 -1.08 -31.66 3.11
N VAL A 119 -0.57 -30.52 2.67
CA VAL A 119 -1.41 -29.35 2.37
C VAL A 119 -2.14 -29.55 1.05
N LYS A 120 -3.44 -29.20 1.01
CA LYS A 120 -4.29 -29.37 -0.18
C LYS A 120 -5.01 -28.06 -0.50
N PHE A 121 -5.20 -27.80 -1.77
CA PHE A 121 -6.12 -26.77 -2.25
C PHE A 121 -7.57 -27.14 -1.92
N PRO A 122 -8.50 -26.18 -1.97
CA PRO A 122 -9.95 -26.47 -1.82
C PRO A 122 -10.48 -27.51 -2.83
N SER A 123 -9.83 -27.64 -3.98
CA SER A 123 -10.10 -28.69 -4.99
C SER A 123 -9.74 -30.12 -4.54
N GLY A 124 -9.04 -30.28 -3.40
CA GLY A 124 -8.49 -31.53 -2.92
C GLY A 124 -7.11 -31.89 -3.49
N ARG A 125 -6.62 -31.18 -4.50
CA ARG A 125 -5.29 -31.39 -5.10
C ARG A 125 -4.17 -30.97 -4.12
N PRO A 126 -3.04 -31.67 -4.08
CA PRO A 126 -1.94 -31.33 -3.17
C PRO A 126 -1.24 -30.05 -3.60
N VAL A 127 -0.79 -29.26 -2.62
CA VAL A 127 0.15 -28.15 -2.85
C VAL A 127 1.55 -28.73 -2.99
N THR A 128 2.18 -28.50 -4.15
CA THR A 128 3.49 -29.04 -4.51
C THR A 128 4.42 -27.98 -5.05
N ALA A 129 5.70 -28.32 -5.26
CA ALA A 129 6.68 -27.46 -5.92
C ALA A 129 6.25 -27.06 -7.35
N HIS A 130 5.49 -27.92 -8.04
CA HIS A 130 4.92 -27.62 -9.36
C HIS A 130 3.91 -26.49 -9.31
N ALA A 131 3.08 -26.42 -8.25
CA ALA A 131 2.14 -25.33 -8.07
C ALA A 131 2.86 -23.98 -7.82
N PHE A 132 3.95 -24.00 -7.04
CA PHE A 132 4.79 -22.81 -6.86
C PHE A 132 5.45 -22.37 -8.16
N LYS A 133 6.04 -23.32 -8.92
CA LYS A 133 6.62 -22.98 -10.21
C LYS A 133 5.58 -22.33 -11.14
N TYR A 134 4.39 -22.91 -11.25
CA TYR A 134 3.31 -22.34 -12.07
C TYR A 134 2.95 -20.91 -11.62
N SER A 135 2.81 -20.70 -10.31
CA SER A 135 2.42 -19.39 -9.76
C SER A 135 3.50 -18.33 -9.99
N PHE A 136 4.77 -18.70 -9.84
CA PHE A 136 5.90 -17.81 -10.06
C PHE A 136 6.14 -17.52 -11.55
N ASP A 137 6.04 -18.54 -12.42
CA ASP A 137 6.06 -18.36 -13.88
C ASP A 137 4.96 -17.39 -14.31
N ARG A 138 3.74 -17.59 -13.80
CA ARG A 138 2.62 -16.70 -14.04
C ARG A 138 2.90 -15.28 -13.56
N GLY A 139 3.45 -15.12 -12.35
CA GLY A 139 3.82 -13.80 -11.81
C GLY A 139 4.83 -13.07 -12.70
N LEU A 140 5.79 -13.80 -13.28
CA LEU A 140 6.81 -13.23 -14.18
C LEU A 140 6.26 -12.89 -15.56
N LEU A 141 5.36 -13.70 -16.10
CA LEU A 141 4.94 -13.62 -17.50
C LEU A 141 3.63 -12.85 -17.71
N SER A 142 2.72 -12.88 -16.74
CA SER A 142 1.45 -12.15 -16.83
C SER A 142 1.63 -10.65 -16.53
N PRO A 143 0.73 -9.78 -17.02
CA PRO A 143 0.72 -8.37 -16.64
C PRO A 143 0.47 -8.23 -15.12
N GLY A 144 1.39 -7.55 -14.41
CA GLY A 144 1.26 -7.33 -12.97
C GLY A 144 2.55 -6.84 -12.31
N TYR A 145 2.51 -6.68 -10.99
CA TYR A 145 3.65 -6.14 -10.24
C TYR A 145 4.85 -7.09 -10.23
N MET A 146 4.63 -8.40 -10.17
CA MET A 146 5.72 -9.37 -10.05
C MET A 146 6.61 -9.41 -11.30
N LYS A 147 6.05 -9.09 -12.48
CA LYS A 147 6.81 -8.90 -13.72
C LYS A 147 7.88 -7.79 -13.61
N LEU A 148 7.66 -6.82 -12.73
CA LEU A 148 8.63 -5.74 -12.44
C LEU A 148 9.52 -6.09 -11.25
N ILE A 149 8.94 -6.72 -10.22
CA ILE A 149 9.61 -7.02 -8.95
C ILE A 149 10.67 -8.11 -9.10
N PHE A 150 10.36 -9.22 -9.76
CA PHE A 150 11.31 -10.33 -9.91
C PHE A 150 12.61 -9.91 -10.62
N PRO A 151 12.57 -9.23 -11.79
CA PRO A 151 13.80 -8.76 -12.42
C PRO A 151 14.56 -7.73 -11.58
N ALA A 152 13.84 -6.77 -10.97
CA ALA A 152 14.47 -5.69 -10.24
C ALA A 152 15.11 -6.14 -8.93
N LEU A 153 14.42 -6.95 -8.14
CA LEU A 153 14.85 -7.27 -6.77
C LEU A 153 15.67 -8.56 -6.67
N ILE A 154 15.37 -9.56 -7.48
CA ILE A 154 16.00 -10.88 -7.40
C ILE A 154 16.62 -11.36 -8.72
N GLN A 155 16.69 -10.49 -9.73
CA GLN A 155 17.31 -10.79 -11.02
C GLN A 155 16.78 -12.08 -11.67
N VAL A 156 15.50 -12.37 -11.50
CA VAL A 156 14.80 -13.45 -12.18
C VAL A 156 14.07 -12.87 -13.37
N THR A 157 14.49 -13.27 -14.58
CA THR A 157 14.01 -12.73 -15.86
C THR A 157 13.43 -13.80 -16.77
N ALA A 158 13.59 -15.07 -16.43
CA ALA A 158 13.16 -16.21 -17.23
C ALA A 158 12.55 -17.34 -16.35
N PRO A 159 11.53 -18.05 -16.84
CA PRO A 159 10.84 -19.13 -16.08
C PRO A 159 11.75 -20.28 -15.64
N GLU A 160 12.83 -20.54 -16.36
CA GLU A 160 13.80 -21.61 -16.06
C GLU A 160 14.56 -21.37 -14.75
N GLN A 161 14.53 -20.13 -14.25
CA GLN A 161 15.10 -19.78 -12.95
C GLN A 161 14.20 -20.22 -11.77
N PHE A 162 12.93 -20.53 -12.02
CA PHE A 162 12.04 -21.20 -11.07
C PHE A 162 12.09 -22.71 -11.31
N GLN A 163 12.66 -23.46 -10.38
CA GLN A 163 13.01 -24.86 -10.56
C GLN A 163 12.21 -25.77 -9.63
N VAL A 164 11.69 -26.84 -10.18
CA VAL A 164 11.18 -27.99 -9.43
C VAL A 164 12.30 -29.02 -9.37
N ARG A 165 12.82 -29.31 -8.18
CA ARG A 165 13.85 -30.35 -7.97
C ARG A 165 13.23 -31.71 -7.70
N ASP A 166 12.13 -31.71 -6.97
CA ASP A 166 11.22 -32.83 -6.72
C ASP A 166 9.83 -32.27 -6.35
N ASP A 167 8.83 -33.11 -6.14
CA ASP A 167 7.44 -32.71 -5.87
C ASP A 167 7.30 -31.73 -4.68
N PHE A 168 8.25 -31.74 -3.75
CA PHE A 168 8.23 -30.90 -2.54
C PHE A 168 9.48 -30.05 -2.37
N THR A 169 10.28 -29.90 -3.42
CA THR A 169 11.46 -29.01 -3.39
C THR A 169 11.40 -28.02 -4.54
N PHE A 170 11.10 -26.77 -4.20
CA PHE A 170 11.07 -25.63 -5.11
C PHE A 170 12.31 -24.77 -4.93
N ALA A 171 12.89 -24.27 -6.03
CA ALA A 171 14.05 -23.40 -5.96
C ALA A 171 13.89 -22.17 -6.87
N VAL A 172 14.46 -21.05 -6.41
CA VAL A 172 14.53 -19.79 -7.15
C VAL A 172 16.00 -19.48 -7.39
N LYS A 173 16.44 -19.58 -8.65
CA LYS A 173 17.82 -19.31 -9.07
C LYS A 173 17.95 -17.87 -9.53
N MET A 174 18.55 -17.04 -8.71
CA MET A 174 18.88 -15.66 -9.01
C MET A 174 20.18 -15.58 -9.83
N LYS A 175 20.41 -14.47 -10.53
CA LYS A 175 21.69 -14.25 -11.23
C LYS A 175 22.85 -14.04 -10.25
N ALA A 176 22.56 -13.40 -9.11
CA ALA A 176 23.47 -13.16 -7.99
C ALA A 176 22.68 -13.13 -6.68
N PRO A 177 23.33 -13.27 -5.51
CA PRO A 177 22.66 -13.11 -4.22
C PRO A 177 21.94 -11.77 -4.12
N SER A 178 20.74 -11.75 -3.54
CA SER A 178 19.98 -10.53 -3.32
C SER A 178 19.64 -10.34 -1.85
N PRO A 179 19.94 -9.18 -1.25
CA PRO A 179 19.52 -8.85 0.11
C PRO A 179 18.00 -8.89 0.32
N MET A 180 17.23 -8.72 -0.77
CA MET A 180 15.76 -8.72 -0.77
C MET A 180 15.14 -10.05 -1.21
N GLY A 181 15.95 -11.11 -1.37
CA GLY A 181 15.51 -12.39 -1.92
C GLY A 181 14.36 -13.02 -1.13
N LEU A 182 14.58 -13.28 0.15
CA LEU A 182 13.57 -13.90 1.02
C LEU A 182 12.36 -12.99 1.26
N ASP A 183 12.56 -11.68 1.37
CA ASP A 183 11.45 -10.73 1.52
C ASP A 183 10.57 -10.71 0.26
N THR A 184 11.17 -10.84 -0.92
CA THR A 184 10.40 -10.90 -2.17
C THR A 184 9.44 -12.08 -2.19
N VAL A 185 9.83 -13.26 -1.70
CA VAL A 185 8.97 -14.46 -1.70
C VAL A 185 7.92 -14.47 -0.58
N THR A 186 7.99 -13.53 0.38
CA THR A 186 6.95 -13.37 1.42
C THR A 186 5.76 -12.53 0.95
N LEU A 187 5.89 -11.81 -0.16
CA LEU A 187 4.82 -10.94 -0.66
C LEU A 187 3.58 -11.74 -1.04
N SER A 188 2.39 -11.26 -0.67
CA SER A 188 1.11 -11.90 -1.01
C SER A 188 0.88 -12.04 -2.52
N ASN A 189 1.61 -11.26 -3.33
CA ASN A 189 1.63 -11.40 -4.79
C ASN A 189 2.21 -12.73 -5.27
N ASN A 190 2.96 -13.45 -4.41
CA ASN A 190 3.54 -14.76 -4.66
C ASN A 190 2.69 -15.90 -4.07
N ALA A 191 1.40 -15.66 -3.88
CA ALA A 191 0.47 -16.67 -3.44
C ALA A 191 0.47 -17.89 -4.37
N VAL A 192 0.45 -19.09 -3.78
CA VAL A 192 0.35 -20.32 -4.54
C VAL A 192 -1.06 -20.46 -5.14
N LEU A 193 -1.14 -20.76 -6.42
CA LEU A 193 -2.38 -21.05 -7.14
C LEU A 193 -2.46 -22.53 -7.49
N ASP A 194 -3.68 -23.06 -7.54
CA ASP A 194 -3.95 -24.39 -8.08
C ASP A 194 -3.82 -24.35 -9.61
N PRO A 195 -2.78 -24.98 -10.19
CA PRO A 195 -2.51 -24.85 -11.62
C PRO A 195 -3.61 -25.41 -12.50
N GLU A 196 -4.22 -26.52 -12.09
CA GLU A 196 -5.24 -27.20 -12.90
C GLU A 196 -6.55 -26.42 -12.88
N GLU A 197 -6.88 -25.79 -11.76
CA GLU A 197 -8.06 -24.92 -11.67
C GLU A 197 -7.88 -23.68 -12.56
N VAL A 198 -6.73 -23.01 -12.47
CA VAL A 198 -6.48 -21.83 -13.30
C VAL A 198 -6.42 -22.18 -14.78
N LYS A 199 -5.75 -23.27 -15.17
CA LYS A 199 -5.65 -23.72 -16.57
C LYS A 199 -7.01 -24.09 -17.17
N ALA A 200 -7.93 -24.63 -16.37
CA ALA A 200 -9.30 -24.96 -16.83
C ALA A 200 -10.07 -23.71 -17.31
N HIS A 201 -9.68 -22.53 -16.87
CA HIS A 201 -10.28 -21.25 -17.25
C HIS A 201 -9.41 -20.40 -18.18
N ALA A 202 -8.25 -20.92 -18.59
CA ALA A 202 -7.38 -20.25 -19.55
C ALA A 202 -7.96 -20.32 -20.96
N THR A 203 -7.70 -19.26 -21.74
CA THR A 203 -8.07 -19.20 -23.17
C THR A 203 -6.84 -18.88 -24.00
N LYS A 204 -6.96 -18.94 -25.34
CA LYS A 204 -5.88 -18.57 -26.25
C LYS A 204 -5.45 -17.12 -26.04
N ASP A 205 -6.41 -16.23 -25.79
CA ASP A 205 -6.16 -14.79 -25.61
C ASP A 205 -5.87 -14.40 -24.15
N ASP A 206 -6.19 -15.29 -23.19
CA ASP A 206 -5.88 -15.15 -21.77
C ASP A 206 -5.28 -16.46 -21.22
N PRO A 207 -4.02 -16.78 -21.56
CA PRO A 207 -3.38 -18.04 -21.20
C PRO A 207 -3.13 -18.21 -19.69
N TRP A 208 -3.28 -17.13 -18.93
CA TRP A 208 -3.09 -17.10 -17.48
C TRP A 208 -4.40 -16.95 -16.71
N ALA A 209 -5.56 -17.03 -17.38
CA ALA A 209 -6.89 -16.85 -16.82
C ALA A 209 -7.04 -15.58 -15.95
N ALA A 210 -6.41 -14.47 -16.37
CA ALA A 210 -6.43 -13.22 -15.63
C ALA A 210 -7.85 -12.64 -15.51
N GLU A 211 -8.68 -12.79 -16.55
CA GLU A 211 -10.07 -12.35 -16.51
C GLU A 211 -10.92 -13.16 -15.51
N TRP A 212 -10.70 -14.48 -15.45
CA TRP A 212 -11.37 -15.34 -14.48
C TRP A 212 -10.94 -15.03 -13.05
N LEU A 213 -9.64 -14.84 -12.83
CA LEU A 213 -9.07 -14.49 -11.52
C LEU A 213 -9.46 -13.08 -11.04
N LYS A 214 -10.06 -12.23 -11.85
CA LYS A 214 -10.64 -10.98 -11.34
C LYS A 214 -11.70 -11.21 -10.28
N ARG A 215 -12.45 -12.31 -10.37
CA ARG A 215 -13.60 -12.60 -9.50
C ARG A 215 -13.54 -13.96 -8.80
N ASN A 216 -12.54 -14.77 -9.12
CA ASN A 216 -12.38 -16.11 -8.60
C ASN A 216 -11.00 -16.29 -7.99
N LEU A 217 -10.89 -17.22 -7.06
CA LEU A 217 -9.66 -17.52 -6.36
C LEU A 217 -9.39 -19.02 -6.39
N ALA A 218 -8.24 -19.42 -6.89
CA ALA A 218 -7.78 -20.80 -6.91
C ALA A 218 -6.54 -20.96 -6.00
N SER A 219 -6.68 -20.66 -4.72
CA SER A 219 -5.57 -20.66 -3.76
C SER A 219 -5.99 -21.33 -2.46
N ILE A 220 -5.05 -21.44 -1.52
CA ILE A 220 -5.26 -21.87 -0.15
C ILE A 220 -4.88 -20.75 0.81
N GLY A 221 -5.69 -20.51 1.83
CA GLY A 221 -5.45 -19.57 2.90
C GLY A 221 -6.37 -19.83 4.08
N PRO A 222 -6.22 -19.09 5.19
CA PRO A 222 -7.02 -19.29 6.40
C PRO A 222 -8.51 -19.02 6.21
N TYR A 223 -8.85 -18.24 5.19
CA TYR A 223 -10.22 -17.94 4.81
C TYR A 223 -10.45 -18.20 3.34
N ARG A 224 -11.71 -18.38 2.97
CA ARG A 224 -12.20 -18.45 1.59
C ARG A 224 -13.19 -17.33 1.33
N LEU A 225 -13.20 -16.79 0.13
CA LEU A 225 -14.22 -15.83 -0.30
C LEU A 225 -15.53 -16.55 -0.53
N VAL A 226 -16.60 -16.15 0.16
CA VAL A 226 -17.94 -16.72 -0.01
C VAL A 226 -18.96 -15.73 -0.57
N LYS A 227 -18.68 -14.43 -0.47
CA LYS A 227 -19.52 -13.39 -1.05
C LYS A 227 -18.65 -12.22 -1.48
N ASN A 228 -18.89 -11.74 -2.69
CA ASN A 228 -18.39 -10.46 -3.18
C ASN A 228 -19.58 -9.72 -3.82
N GLU A 229 -20.13 -8.75 -3.09
CA GLU A 229 -21.23 -7.90 -3.57
C GLU A 229 -20.67 -6.48 -3.75
N PRO A 230 -20.32 -6.10 -4.99
CA PRO A 230 -19.72 -4.82 -5.29
C PRO A 230 -20.54 -3.64 -4.76
N GLY A 231 -19.88 -2.68 -4.11
CA GLY A 231 -20.52 -1.53 -3.49
C GLY A 231 -21.18 -1.82 -2.13
N VAL A 232 -21.20 -3.06 -1.65
CA VAL A 232 -21.91 -3.48 -0.44
C VAL A 232 -21.00 -4.16 0.57
N GLU A 233 -20.53 -5.38 0.27
CA GLU A 233 -19.69 -6.14 1.20
C GLU A 233 -18.89 -7.27 0.54
N ILE A 234 -17.81 -7.62 1.21
CA ILE A 234 -17.00 -8.83 0.96
C ILE A 234 -17.15 -9.73 2.19
N VAL A 235 -17.45 -11.00 2.01
CA VAL A 235 -17.55 -11.95 3.12
C VAL A 235 -16.55 -13.07 2.93
N LEU A 236 -15.76 -13.28 3.96
CA LEU A 236 -14.81 -14.38 4.07
C LEU A 236 -15.28 -15.35 5.16
N GLU A 237 -15.10 -16.64 4.93
CA GLU A 237 -15.34 -17.70 5.93
C GLU A 237 -14.06 -18.50 6.16
N ALA A 238 -13.87 -18.98 7.40
CA ALA A 238 -12.76 -19.85 7.75
C ALA A 238 -12.73 -21.07 6.82
N THR A 239 -11.58 -21.33 6.22
CA THR A 239 -11.37 -22.46 5.31
C THR A 239 -11.56 -23.77 6.08
N PRO A 240 -12.48 -24.66 5.66
CA PRO A 240 -12.57 -26.01 6.21
C PRO A 240 -11.25 -26.75 6.02
N ASP A 241 -10.85 -27.53 7.01
CA ASP A 241 -9.64 -28.38 6.96
C ASP A 241 -8.35 -27.62 6.60
N TYR A 242 -8.30 -26.32 6.97
CA TYR A 242 -7.10 -25.53 6.80
C TYR A 242 -5.92 -26.17 7.56
N TRP A 243 -4.76 -26.23 6.95
CA TRP A 243 -3.59 -26.93 7.48
C TRP A 243 -3.01 -26.38 8.80
N ARG A 244 -3.40 -25.15 9.21
CA ARG A 244 -3.10 -24.57 10.52
C ARG A 244 -4.34 -24.60 11.42
N PRO A 245 -4.21 -24.34 12.75
CA PRO A 245 -5.35 -24.25 13.65
C PRO A 245 -6.45 -23.32 13.10
N ARG A 246 -7.71 -23.65 13.40
CA ARG A 246 -8.85 -22.86 12.97
C ARG A 246 -8.77 -21.44 13.56
N PRO A 247 -9.01 -20.35 12.77
CA PRO A 247 -9.01 -18.99 13.29
C PRO A 247 -10.14 -18.77 14.28
N TYR A 248 -9.95 -17.79 15.19
CA TYR A 248 -11.00 -17.43 16.15
C TYR A 248 -12.26 -16.93 15.45
N PHE A 249 -12.14 -15.98 14.54
CA PHE A 249 -13.28 -15.53 13.75
C PHE A 249 -13.53 -16.49 12.60
N GLU A 250 -14.74 -17.07 12.59
CA GLU A 250 -15.14 -18.02 11.54
C GLU A 250 -15.69 -17.30 10.31
N ARG A 251 -16.15 -16.05 10.49
CA ARG A 251 -16.69 -15.20 9.44
C ARG A 251 -16.15 -13.78 9.58
N ILE A 252 -15.81 -13.18 8.46
CA ILE A 252 -15.35 -11.79 8.36
C ILE A 252 -16.23 -11.09 7.33
N ALA A 253 -16.94 -10.04 7.74
CA ALA A 253 -17.74 -9.20 6.88
C ALA A 253 -17.04 -7.84 6.72
N LEU A 254 -16.45 -7.60 5.55
CA LEU A 254 -15.88 -6.30 5.18
C LEU A 254 -16.99 -5.47 4.54
N LYS A 255 -17.60 -4.58 5.28
CA LYS A 255 -18.69 -3.71 4.80
C LYS A 255 -18.14 -2.49 4.11
N LEU A 256 -18.50 -2.29 2.85
CA LEU A 256 -18.08 -1.12 2.10
C LEU A 256 -18.83 0.12 2.60
N VAL A 257 -18.10 1.05 3.21
CA VAL A 257 -18.62 2.30 3.77
C VAL A 257 -17.71 3.45 3.31
N PRO A 258 -17.91 3.99 2.10
CA PRO A 258 -17.04 5.01 1.52
C PRO A 258 -16.97 6.29 2.34
N ASN A 259 -18.10 6.72 2.94
CA ASN A 259 -18.18 7.93 3.72
C ASN A 259 -17.57 7.73 5.12
N GLU A 260 -16.66 8.60 5.52
CA GLU A 260 -15.98 8.50 6.81
C GLU A 260 -16.92 8.75 8.00
N ALA A 261 -17.86 9.69 7.88
CA ALA A 261 -18.80 9.98 8.96
C ALA A 261 -19.71 8.78 9.26
N ASP A 262 -20.08 8.02 8.22
CA ASP A 262 -20.83 6.77 8.38
C ASP A 262 -19.99 5.69 9.06
N ARG A 263 -18.68 5.56 8.73
CA ARG A 263 -17.76 4.65 9.43
C ARG A 263 -17.67 4.98 10.93
N VAL A 264 -17.54 6.26 11.27
CA VAL A 264 -17.53 6.73 12.66
C VAL A 264 -18.86 6.38 13.36
N LEU A 265 -19.99 6.63 12.71
CA LEU A 265 -21.31 6.34 13.27
C LEU A 265 -21.53 4.84 13.52
N LEU A 266 -21.17 4.00 12.54
CA LEU A 266 -21.31 2.55 12.66
C LEU A 266 -20.44 1.99 13.81
N LEU A 267 -19.22 2.48 13.95
CA LEU A 267 -18.32 2.09 15.03
C LEU A 267 -18.90 2.50 16.41
N LYS A 268 -19.35 3.77 16.57
CA LYS A 268 -19.98 4.26 17.81
C LYS A 268 -21.24 3.49 18.19
N ARG A 269 -22.01 3.03 17.21
CA ARG A 269 -23.19 2.18 17.43
C ARG A 269 -22.85 0.70 17.64
N LYS A 270 -21.56 0.33 17.62
CA LYS A 270 -21.10 -1.06 17.69
C LYS A 270 -21.71 -1.95 16.58
N ALA A 271 -22.06 -1.36 15.44
CA ALA A 271 -22.52 -2.07 14.27
C ALA A 271 -21.35 -2.63 13.42
N VAL A 272 -20.15 -2.17 13.71
CA VAL A 272 -18.88 -2.73 13.22
C VAL A 272 -17.89 -2.81 14.38
N ASP A 273 -16.98 -3.78 14.33
CA ASP A 273 -15.98 -4.04 15.36
C ASP A 273 -14.73 -3.17 15.20
N MET A 274 -14.40 -2.80 13.98
CA MET A 274 -13.27 -1.94 13.68
C MET A 274 -13.46 -1.19 12.36
N VAL A 275 -12.72 -0.11 12.22
CA VAL A 275 -12.53 0.56 10.94
C VAL A 275 -11.12 0.29 10.46
N ALA A 276 -11.01 -0.26 9.26
CA ALA A 276 -9.75 -0.56 8.59
C ALA A 276 -9.74 0.02 7.18
N GLY A 277 -8.71 -0.27 6.41
CA GLY A 277 -8.51 0.30 5.08
C GLY A 277 -7.55 1.48 5.09
N ARG A 278 -7.45 2.16 3.96
CA ARG A 278 -6.58 3.30 3.76
C ARG A 278 -7.29 4.33 2.87
N PRO A 279 -7.68 5.46 3.43
CA PRO A 279 -7.21 6.06 4.68
C PRO A 279 -7.84 5.57 6.00
N GLY A 280 -8.84 4.69 6.00
CA GLY A 280 -9.52 4.27 7.22
C GLY A 280 -10.27 5.43 7.88
N LEU A 281 -9.94 5.80 9.14
CA LEU A 281 -10.37 7.06 9.77
C LEU A 281 -9.26 8.12 9.63
N SER A 282 -9.68 9.35 9.38
CA SER A 282 -8.76 10.49 9.45
C SER A 282 -8.16 10.63 10.85
N PRO A 283 -6.96 11.22 10.98
CA PRO A 283 -6.33 11.45 12.26
C PRO A 283 -7.22 12.18 13.27
N LYS A 284 -8.00 13.16 12.83
CA LYS A 284 -8.98 13.87 13.66
C LYS A 284 -10.04 12.94 14.23
N ASN A 285 -10.64 12.10 13.38
CA ASN A 285 -11.68 11.17 13.79
C ASN A 285 -11.13 10.03 14.63
N ALA A 286 -9.95 9.50 14.30
CA ALA A 286 -9.28 8.51 15.16
C ALA A 286 -9.01 9.07 16.56
N LYS A 287 -8.53 10.32 16.66
CA LYS A 287 -8.27 11.02 17.93
C LYS A 287 -9.51 11.13 18.81
N SER A 288 -10.70 11.27 18.22
CA SER A 288 -11.95 11.38 18.97
C SER A 288 -12.35 10.11 19.73
N PHE A 289 -11.72 8.98 19.44
CA PHE A 289 -11.93 7.71 20.15
C PHE A 289 -10.92 7.45 21.27
N GLU A 290 -9.88 8.27 21.42
CA GLU A 290 -8.94 8.11 22.51
C GLU A 290 -9.63 8.37 23.85
N GLY A 291 -9.58 7.37 24.75
CA GLY A 291 -10.25 7.41 26.06
C GLY A 291 -11.76 7.16 26.01
N GLU A 292 -12.38 6.94 24.85
CA GLU A 292 -13.78 6.58 24.74
C GLU A 292 -13.99 5.12 25.17
N ALA A 293 -14.89 4.90 26.14
CA ALA A 293 -15.14 3.58 26.71
C ALA A 293 -15.65 2.58 25.66
N GLY A 294 -15.07 1.38 25.64
CA GLY A 294 -15.43 0.31 24.72
C GLY A 294 -14.68 0.35 23.37
N PHE A 295 -13.80 1.33 23.19
CA PHE A 295 -12.95 1.44 22.00
C PHE A 295 -11.46 1.54 22.35
N LYS A 296 -10.62 1.25 21.40
CA LYS A 296 -9.19 1.52 21.46
C LYS A 296 -8.66 2.07 20.13
N VAL A 297 -7.73 2.98 20.25
CA VAL A 297 -6.95 3.52 19.12
C VAL A 297 -5.57 2.87 19.14
N LEU A 298 -5.26 2.13 18.09
CA LEU A 298 -3.95 1.52 17.89
C LEU A 298 -3.19 2.34 16.87
N SER A 299 -2.08 2.93 17.28
CA SER A 299 -1.25 3.73 16.39
C SER A 299 0.22 3.40 16.61
N VAL A 300 0.91 3.09 15.54
CA VAL A 300 2.34 2.79 15.53
C VAL A 300 3.00 3.37 14.28
N PRO A 301 4.30 3.72 14.35
CA PRO A 301 5.05 4.19 13.18
C PRO A 301 4.95 3.23 12.00
N ASP A 302 4.79 3.79 10.81
CA ASP A 302 4.72 3.05 9.54
C ASP A 302 5.73 3.59 8.53
N THR A 303 5.88 2.88 7.42
CA THR A 303 6.77 3.22 6.30
C THR A 303 6.12 4.09 5.23
N THR A 304 4.87 4.49 5.46
CA THR A 304 4.16 5.33 4.51
C THR A 304 4.75 6.74 4.48
N CYS A 305 5.34 7.09 3.33
CA CYS A 305 5.84 8.42 3.03
C CYS A 305 4.76 9.24 2.33
N HIS A 306 4.47 10.43 2.82
CA HIS A 306 3.66 11.42 2.10
C HIS A 306 4.57 12.57 1.67
N TYR A 307 4.52 12.92 0.41
CA TYR A 307 5.42 13.90 -0.18
C TYR A 307 4.76 14.74 -1.25
N LEU A 308 5.28 15.93 -1.45
CA LEU A 308 4.91 16.79 -2.54
C LEU A 308 5.76 16.40 -3.76
N CYS A 309 5.13 15.77 -4.72
CA CYS A 309 5.76 15.34 -5.97
C CYS A 309 5.87 16.54 -6.92
N MET A 310 7.08 16.92 -7.24
CA MET A 310 7.41 18.00 -8.17
C MET A 310 7.89 17.39 -9.49
N ASN A 311 7.17 17.64 -10.58
CA ASN A 311 7.50 17.06 -11.88
C ASN A 311 8.64 17.83 -12.56
N GLU A 312 9.84 17.26 -12.57
CA GLU A 312 11.05 17.88 -13.11
C GLU A 312 11.03 18.10 -14.63
N LYS A 313 10.05 17.52 -15.35
CA LYS A 313 9.84 17.80 -16.78
C LYS A 313 8.97 19.03 -17.03
N LYS A 314 8.38 19.61 -16.01
CA LYS A 314 7.44 20.74 -16.15
C LYS A 314 7.93 21.97 -15.41
N PRO A 315 8.06 23.12 -16.09
CA PRO A 315 8.31 24.37 -15.42
C PRO A 315 7.22 24.67 -14.37
N PRO A 316 7.58 25.26 -13.23
CA PRO A 316 8.91 25.72 -12.88
C PRO A 316 9.74 24.68 -12.10
N PHE A 317 9.26 23.42 -11.98
CA PHE A 317 9.90 22.39 -11.17
C PHE A 317 11.09 21.70 -11.84
N ASP A 318 11.41 22.05 -13.08
CA ASP A 318 12.69 21.75 -13.74
C ASP A 318 13.87 22.47 -13.06
N SER A 319 13.61 23.62 -12.40
CA SER A 319 14.62 24.33 -11.63
C SER A 319 14.83 23.73 -10.23
N LYS A 320 16.05 23.31 -9.92
CA LYS A 320 16.46 22.86 -8.57
C LYS A 320 16.23 23.94 -7.51
N LEU A 321 16.52 25.21 -7.83
CA LEU A 321 16.33 26.33 -6.89
C LEU A 321 14.86 26.49 -6.50
N VAL A 322 13.94 26.30 -7.46
CA VAL A 322 12.50 26.35 -7.21
C VAL A 322 12.09 25.18 -6.31
N ARG A 323 12.57 23.96 -6.55
CA ARG A 323 12.25 22.80 -5.72
C ARG A 323 12.79 22.96 -4.29
N GLN A 324 13.97 23.54 -4.15
CA GLN A 324 14.51 23.89 -2.82
C GLN A 324 13.67 24.97 -2.14
N ALA A 325 13.24 26.02 -2.88
CA ALA A 325 12.37 27.06 -2.34
C ALA A 325 11.05 26.48 -1.81
N VAL A 326 10.44 25.54 -2.55
CA VAL A 326 9.24 24.82 -2.10
C VAL A 326 9.50 24.10 -0.77
N ASN A 327 10.62 23.38 -0.63
CA ASN A 327 10.93 22.69 0.62
C ASN A 327 11.08 23.64 1.82
N TYR A 328 11.68 24.83 1.64
CA TYR A 328 11.76 25.85 2.69
C TYR A 328 10.41 26.52 3.00
N ALA A 329 9.42 26.43 2.09
CA ALA A 329 8.09 26.98 2.29
C ALA A 329 7.08 25.99 2.88
N ILE A 330 7.43 24.71 3.07
CA ILE A 330 6.51 23.70 3.66
C ILE A 330 6.32 23.98 5.15
N PRO A 331 5.09 24.31 5.61
CA PRO A 331 4.80 24.66 7.00
C PRO A 331 4.61 23.40 7.86
N ILE A 332 5.57 22.49 7.85
CA ILE A 332 5.42 21.15 8.44
C ILE A 332 5.09 21.17 9.93
N GLN A 333 5.63 22.15 10.69
CA GLN A 333 5.37 22.30 12.12
C GLN A 333 3.91 22.71 12.42
N ALA A 334 3.21 23.31 11.45
CA ALA A 334 1.79 23.59 11.54
C ALA A 334 0.95 22.40 11.05
N ILE A 335 1.39 21.70 9.99
CA ILE A 335 0.68 20.54 9.42
C ILE A 335 0.62 19.38 10.44
N LEU A 336 1.72 19.03 11.10
CA LEU A 336 1.77 17.88 12.01
C LEU A 336 0.68 17.91 13.10
N PRO A 337 0.51 18.97 13.91
CA PRO A 337 -0.53 18.99 14.95
C PRO A 337 -1.95 19.17 14.40
N ASN A 338 -2.11 19.96 13.33
CA ASN A 338 -3.44 20.36 12.84
C ASN A 338 -4.04 19.41 11.79
N VAL A 339 -3.22 18.61 11.12
CA VAL A 339 -3.64 17.64 10.10
C VAL A 339 -3.47 16.22 10.60
N LEU A 340 -2.34 15.90 11.25
CA LEU A 340 -2.02 14.53 11.69
C LEU A 340 -2.36 14.24 13.15
N TYR A 341 -2.70 15.25 13.95
CA TYR A 341 -3.13 15.09 15.35
C TYR A 341 -2.21 14.18 16.20
N GLY A 342 -0.91 14.11 15.87
CA GLY A 342 0.08 13.26 16.52
C GLY A 342 0.24 11.87 15.90
N TYR A 343 -0.50 11.53 14.84
CA TYR A 343 -0.41 10.23 14.13
C TYR A 343 0.54 10.30 12.92
N GLY A 344 1.66 10.97 13.09
CA GLY A 344 2.73 11.03 12.11
C GLY A 344 3.87 11.90 12.56
N VAL A 345 4.97 11.81 11.85
CA VAL A 345 6.19 12.58 12.12
C VAL A 345 6.73 13.23 10.86
N GLN A 346 7.49 14.31 11.00
CA GLN A 346 8.12 15.01 9.89
C GLN A 346 8.99 14.07 9.05
N MET A 347 8.80 14.11 7.76
CA MET A 347 9.69 13.48 6.79
C MET A 347 10.97 14.31 6.65
N LYS A 348 12.14 13.67 6.83
CA LYS A 348 13.45 14.33 6.75
C LYS A 348 14.36 13.70 5.71
N SER A 349 13.97 12.60 5.12
CA SER A 349 14.68 11.90 4.06
C SER A 349 13.68 11.24 3.10
N PRO A 350 14.05 11.03 1.84
CA PRO A 350 13.16 10.39 0.86
C PRO A 350 12.92 8.89 1.07
N ILE A 351 13.54 8.25 2.06
CA ILE A 351 13.25 6.87 2.46
C ILE A 351 12.59 6.83 3.85
N PRO A 352 11.85 5.76 4.23
CA PRO A 352 11.17 5.68 5.51
C PRO A 352 12.12 5.75 6.70
N ASN A 353 11.69 6.42 7.78
CA ASN A 353 12.47 6.56 9.01
C ASN A 353 12.65 5.25 9.80
N LEU A 354 11.95 4.18 9.42
CA LEU A 354 12.12 2.83 9.97
C LEU A 354 13.14 1.99 9.19
N THR A 355 13.71 2.52 8.12
CA THR A 355 14.70 1.84 7.30
C THR A 355 16.10 1.99 7.93
N PRO A 356 16.91 0.93 8.00
CA PRO A 356 18.18 0.95 8.75
C PRO A 356 19.19 2.02 8.33
N THR A 357 19.11 2.52 7.10
CA THR A 357 20.06 3.52 6.55
C THR A 357 19.47 4.93 6.48
N TYR A 358 18.34 5.15 7.15
CA TYR A 358 17.68 6.45 7.18
C TYR A 358 18.62 7.60 7.57
N LEU A 359 18.61 8.66 6.80
CA LEU A 359 19.50 9.82 6.95
C LEU A 359 18.73 11.07 7.46
N GLY A 360 18.04 10.93 8.59
CA GLY A 360 17.20 12.00 9.14
C GLY A 360 17.93 13.23 9.67
N ASP A 361 19.21 13.08 10.03
CA ASP A 361 20.01 14.17 10.60
C ASP A 361 20.62 15.10 9.54
N TYR A 362 20.64 14.66 8.29
CA TYR A 362 21.21 15.44 7.17
C TYR A 362 20.21 16.44 6.58
N SER A 363 18.89 16.32 6.83
CA SER A 363 17.88 17.13 6.14
C SER A 363 18.23 18.63 6.16
N PRO A 364 18.46 19.25 4.99
CA PRO A 364 18.86 20.67 4.93
C PRO A 364 17.67 21.61 5.11
N TYR A 365 16.44 21.10 5.05
CA TYR A 365 15.24 21.92 4.95
C TYR A 365 14.56 22.12 6.31
N LYS A 366 14.39 23.40 6.66
CA LYS A 366 13.55 23.88 7.76
C LYS A 366 12.65 24.98 7.20
N TYR A 367 11.45 25.15 7.73
CA TYR A 367 10.58 26.23 7.30
C TYR A 367 11.27 27.60 7.43
N ASP A 368 11.45 28.28 6.28
CA ASP A 368 12.15 29.56 6.16
C ASP A 368 11.66 30.30 4.90
N LEU A 369 10.60 31.08 5.03
CA LEU A 369 10.03 31.86 3.90
C LEU A 369 11.02 32.90 3.34
N PRO A 370 11.80 33.65 4.14
CA PRO A 370 12.86 34.54 3.62
C PRO A 370 13.83 33.79 2.69
N ARG A 371 14.31 32.62 3.10
CA ARG A 371 15.20 31.79 2.28
C ARG A 371 14.51 31.29 1.02
N ALA A 372 13.24 30.84 1.12
CA ALA A 372 12.45 30.41 -0.02
C ALA A 372 12.28 31.54 -1.06
N LYS A 373 11.95 32.76 -0.62
CA LYS A 373 11.85 33.94 -1.49
C LYS A 373 13.18 34.28 -2.16
N ALA A 374 14.29 34.18 -1.44
CA ALA A 374 15.61 34.43 -1.99
C ALA A 374 15.96 33.44 -3.11
N LEU A 375 15.63 32.16 -2.94
CA LEU A 375 15.82 31.13 -3.96
C LEU A 375 14.92 31.32 -5.19
N MET A 376 13.65 31.76 -5.00
CA MET A 376 12.77 32.10 -6.12
C MET A 376 13.31 33.28 -6.93
N LYS A 377 13.87 34.29 -6.25
CA LYS A 377 14.54 35.43 -6.90
C LYS A 377 15.81 35.00 -7.66
N GLU A 378 16.64 34.14 -7.06
CA GLU A 378 17.84 33.58 -7.66
C GLU A 378 17.48 32.75 -8.92
N ALA A 379 16.35 32.05 -8.89
CA ALA A 379 15.79 31.33 -10.04
C ALA A 379 15.15 32.26 -11.10
N GLY A 380 15.08 33.59 -10.86
CA GLY A 380 14.40 34.53 -11.76
C GLY A 380 12.88 34.42 -11.79
N MET A 381 12.28 33.83 -10.74
CA MET A 381 10.86 33.46 -10.64
C MET A 381 10.08 34.40 -9.68
N ASP A 382 10.56 35.64 -9.47
CA ASP A 382 9.99 36.60 -8.53
C ASP A 382 9.20 37.73 -9.19
N LYS A 383 9.07 37.73 -10.54
CA LYS A 383 8.52 38.88 -11.29
C LYS A 383 7.00 38.88 -11.45
N ALA A 384 6.38 37.71 -11.45
CA ALA A 384 4.92 37.57 -11.60
C ALA A 384 4.47 36.26 -10.93
N PRO A 385 3.20 36.17 -10.48
CA PRO A 385 2.67 34.92 -9.93
C PRO A 385 2.75 33.78 -10.95
N ILE A 386 3.26 32.62 -10.50
CA ILE A 386 3.45 31.43 -11.31
C ILE A 386 2.25 30.50 -11.11
N PRO A 387 1.38 30.31 -12.13
CA PRO A 387 0.24 29.41 -12.00
C PRO A 387 0.72 27.95 -11.88
N VAL A 388 0.16 27.22 -10.90
CA VAL A 388 0.46 25.82 -10.70
C VAL A 388 -0.77 25.08 -10.16
N ASP A 389 -1.04 23.89 -10.72
CA ASP A 389 -2.07 23.00 -10.23
C ASP A 389 -1.47 22.02 -9.22
N LEU A 390 -2.05 22.02 -8.00
CA LEU A 390 -1.74 21.05 -6.95
C LEU A 390 -2.80 19.95 -6.98
N ALA A 391 -2.46 18.83 -7.58
CA ALA A 391 -3.35 17.67 -7.67
C ALA A 391 -3.38 16.87 -6.37
N ILE A 392 -4.58 16.48 -5.94
CA ILE A 392 -4.82 15.64 -4.77
C ILE A 392 -5.92 14.61 -5.06
N ARG A 393 -5.91 13.49 -4.33
CA ARG A 393 -6.94 12.46 -4.42
C ARG A 393 -8.16 12.83 -3.58
N VAL A 394 -9.34 12.65 -4.14
CA VAL A 394 -10.61 12.68 -3.40
C VAL A 394 -10.61 11.56 -2.35
N GLY A 395 -11.15 11.83 -1.17
CA GLY A 395 -11.27 10.84 -0.09
C GLY A 395 -10.00 10.63 0.74
N TRP A 396 -8.99 11.49 0.57
CA TRP A 396 -7.78 11.53 1.40
C TRP A 396 -7.78 12.79 2.30
N PRO A 397 -8.42 12.74 3.48
CA PRO A 397 -8.63 13.94 4.32
C PRO A 397 -7.35 14.66 4.70
N THR A 398 -6.25 13.91 4.93
CA THR A 398 -4.94 14.51 5.26
C THR A 398 -4.36 15.30 4.09
N HIS A 399 -4.51 14.79 2.84
CA HIS A 399 -4.08 15.52 1.65
C HIS A 399 -4.96 16.76 1.41
N GLU A 400 -6.27 16.63 1.59
CA GLU A 400 -7.19 17.77 1.41
C GLU A 400 -6.90 18.90 2.40
N GLN A 401 -6.63 18.58 3.67
CA GLN A 401 -6.29 19.59 4.67
C GLN A 401 -4.88 20.16 4.44
N ALA A 402 -3.90 19.31 4.16
CA ALA A 402 -2.53 19.75 3.93
C ALA A 402 -2.42 20.64 2.68
N SER A 403 -3.19 20.38 1.61
CA SER A 403 -3.15 21.18 0.39
C SER A 403 -3.52 22.65 0.63
N ILE A 404 -4.42 22.93 1.59
CA ILE A 404 -4.79 24.31 1.97
C ILE A 404 -3.61 25.04 2.65
N TRP A 405 -2.88 24.31 3.53
CA TRP A 405 -1.68 24.87 4.16
C TRP A 405 -0.58 25.11 3.14
N LEU A 406 -0.36 24.17 2.24
CA LEU A 406 0.63 24.28 1.17
C LEU A 406 0.29 25.40 0.20
N GLN A 407 -0.96 25.51 -0.24
CA GLN A 407 -1.41 26.61 -1.10
C GLN A 407 -1.05 27.95 -0.51
N ARG A 408 -1.44 28.21 0.75
CA ARG A 408 -1.17 29.47 1.43
C ARG A 408 0.32 29.82 1.47
N GLU A 409 1.17 28.87 1.79
CA GLU A 409 2.60 29.14 1.95
C GLU A 409 3.34 29.22 0.59
N LEU A 410 2.93 28.44 -0.40
CA LEU A 410 3.47 28.54 -1.75
C LEU A 410 3.09 29.87 -2.42
N GLU A 411 1.88 30.39 -2.15
CA GLU A 411 1.49 31.72 -2.62
C GLU A 411 2.38 32.83 -2.03
N GLN A 412 2.91 32.67 -0.83
CA GLN A 412 3.84 33.62 -0.21
C GLN A 412 5.19 33.73 -0.95
N ILE A 413 5.55 32.70 -1.70
CA ILE A 413 6.82 32.65 -2.45
C ILE A 413 6.63 32.84 -3.97
N GLY A 414 5.45 33.29 -4.40
CA GLY A 414 5.19 33.73 -5.78
C GLY A 414 4.41 32.75 -6.65
N PHE A 415 3.89 31.63 -6.12
CA PHE A 415 2.97 30.78 -6.87
C PHE A 415 1.54 31.33 -6.84
N LYS A 416 0.75 30.92 -7.83
CA LYS A 416 -0.71 30.98 -7.82
C LYS A 416 -1.23 29.57 -7.89
N VAL A 417 -1.58 28.99 -6.72
CA VAL A 417 -1.89 27.57 -6.59
C VAL A 417 -3.39 27.33 -6.78
N THR A 418 -3.73 26.40 -7.69
CA THR A 418 -5.09 25.85 -7.84
C THR A 418 -5.12 24.42 -7.31
N ILE A 419 -5.95 24.12 -6.31
CA ILE A 419 -6.12 22.75 -5.81
C ILE A 419 -7.08 22.01 -6.74
N VAL A 420 -6.58 20.91 -7.35
CA VAL A 420 -7.34 20.04 -8.27
C VAL A 420 -7.61 18.71 -7.58
N LYS A 421 -8.89 18.36 -7.40
CA LYS A 421 -9.34 17.13 -6.77
C LYS A 421 -9.71 16.09 -7.82
N GLU A 422 -9.09 14.93 -7.79
CA GLU A 422 -9.29 13.86 -8.77
C GLU A 422 -9.67 12.54 -8.09
N THR A 423 -10.41 11.68 -8.80
CA THR A 423 -10.60 10.28 -8.36
C THR A 423 -9.27 9.55 -8.38
N ASP A 424 -9.09 8.50 -7.56
CA ASP A 424 -7.82 7.75 -7.52
C ASP A 424 -7.42 7.21 -8.90
N ALA A 425 -8.38 6.73 -9.70
CA ALA A 425 -8.13 6.22 -11.04
C ALA A 425 -7.62 7.31 -12.00
N THR A 426 -8.28 8.49 -12.02
CA THR A 426 -7.87 9.63 -12.84
C THR A 426 -6.51 10.14 -12.41
N PHE A 427 -6.31 10.35 -11.11
CA PHE A 427 -5.06 10.82 -10.54
C PHE A 427 -3.87 9.95 -10.95
N ARG A 428 -3.99 8.61 -10.84
CA ARG A 428 -2.93 7.68 -11.26
C ARG A 428 -2.63 7.76 -12.75
N GLN A 429 -3.65 7.83 -13.59
CA GLN A 429 -3.46 7.93 -15.04
C GLN A 429 -2.73 9.22 -15.43
N VAL A 430 -3.13 10.35 -14.85
CA VAL A 430 -2.53 11.67 -15.10
C VAL A 430 -1.09 11.71 -14.57
N ALA A 431 -0.85 11.19 -13.36
CA ALA A 431 0.49 11.13 -12.76
C ALA A 431 1.47 10.30 -13.58
N ILE A 432 1.08 9.09 -14.02
CA ILE A 432 1.95 8.20 -14.83
C ILE A 432 2.27 8.81 -16.20
N LYS A 433 1.33 9.55 -16.80
CA LYS A 433 1.59 10.29 -18.05
C LYS A 433 2.53 11.49 -17.85
N GLY A 434 2.70 11.94 -16.61
CA GLY A 434 3.48 13.13 -16.28
C GLY A 434 2.72 14.43 -16.55
N ASP A 435 1.38 14.40 -16.47
CA ASP A 435 0.57 15.58 -16.73
C ASP A 435 0.37 16.47 -15.51
N HIS A 436 0.55 15.96 -14.27
CA HIS A 436 0.64 16.80 -13.09
C HIS A 436 1.92 17.64 -13.09
N GLN A 437 1.83 18.91 -12.68
CA GLN A 437 2.99 19.74 -12.34
C GLN A 437 3.42 19.49 -10.90
N LEU A 438 2.45 19.48 -9.98
CA LEU A 438 2.62 19.33 -8.56
C LEU A 438 1.49 18.43 -8.02
N SER A 439 1.82 17.46 -7.17
CA SER A 439 0.81 16.59 -6.55
C SER A 439 1.21 16.14 -5.15
N ILE A 440 0.23 15.84 -4.28
CA ILE A 440 0.51 15.15 -3.02
C ILE A 440 0.39 13.66 -3.25
N GLU A 441 1.52 12.98 -3.08
CA GLU A 441 1.64 11.53 -3.27
C GLU A 441 1.81 10.80 -1.95
N ALA A 442 1.54 9.50 -1.98
CA ALA A 442 1.83 8.60 -0.87
C ALA A 442 2.46 7.31 -1.41
N TRP A 443 3.53 6.88 -0.77
CA TRP A 443 4.19 5.61 -1.08
C TRP A 443 4.37 4.78 0.18
N GLN A 444 4.12 3.49 0.04
CA GLN A 444 4.30 2.51 1.09
C GLN A 444 5.33 1.46 0.67
N SER A 445 6.26 1.17 1.55
CA SER A 445 7.25 0.12 1.34
C SER A 445 6.67 -1.25 1.65
N TRP A 446 6.76 -2.18 0.70
CA TRP A 446 6.44 -3.59 0.97
C TRP A 446 7.64 -4.36 1.52
N ILE A 447 8.86 -3.89 1.27
CA ILE A 447 10.11 -4.46 1.76
C ILE A 447 10.90 -3.40 2.50
N ASN A 448 11.45 -3.73 3.68
CA ASN A 448 12.25 -2.81 4.48
C ASN A 448 13.70 -2.76 4.00
N ASP A 449 13.87 -2.29 2.79
CA ASP A 449 15.20 -2.10 2.20
C ASP A 449 15.28 -0.72 1.54
N PRO A 450 16.36 0.05 1.77
CA PRO A 450 16.50 1.37 1.16
C PRO A 450 16.49 1.32 -0.37
N PHE A 451 17.09 0.29 -0.97
CA PHE A 451 17.15 0.16 -2.42
C PHE A 451 15.80 -0.24 -3.05
N TYR A 452 14.85 -0.79 -2.27
CA TYR A 452 13.48 -0.90 -2.72
C TYR A 452 12.90 0.49 -3.06
N HIS A 453 13.03 1.47 -2.15
CA HIS A 453 12.59 2.85 -2.39
C HIS A 453 13.38 3.52 -3.50
N LEU A 454 14.71 3.45 -3.41
CA LEU A 454 15.61 4.12 -4.34
C LEU A 454 15.37 3.66 -5.79
N THR A 455 15.21 2.34 -6.01
CA THR A 455 15.01 1.77 -7.33
C THR A 455 13.65 2.14 -7.92
N PHE A 456 12.57 2.00 -7.14
CA PHE A 456 11.24 2.23 -7.69
C PHE A 456 10.88 3.71 -7.81
N LEU A 457 11.38 4.58 -6.91
CA LEU A 457 10.92 5.97 -6.84
C LEU A 457 11.88 6.98 -7.47
N PHE A 458 13.18 6.65 -7.54
CA PHE A 458 14.20 7.62 -7.93
C PHE A 458 15.08 7.21 -9.11
N ASN A 459 15.14 5.91 -9.45
CA ASN A 459 15.88 5.49 -10.63
C ASN A 459 15.15 5.96 -11.90
N SER A 460 15.85 6.59 -12.83
CA SER A 460 15.27 7.14 -14.06
C SER A 460 14.67 6.08 -15.01
N LYS A 461 15.04 4.80 -14.83
CA LYS A 461 14.47 3.66 -15.56
C LYS A 461 13.08 3.26 -15.06
N SER A 462 12.68 3.71 -13.86
CA SER A 462 11.38 3.40 -13.26
C SER A 462 10.27 4.25 -13.85
N LYS A 463 9.59 3.75 -14.88
CA LYS A 463 8.59 4.51 -15.65
C LYS A 463 7.23 4.69 -14.98
N PHE A 464 6.90 3.86 -13.98
CA PHE A 464 5.55 3.82 -13.39
C PHE A 464 5.46 4.43 -11.99
N THR A 465 6.59 4.61 -11.31
CA THR A 465 6.62 5.01 -9.91
C THR A 465 7.53 6.20 -9.61
N ASN A 466 8.49 6.51 -10.50
CA ASN A 466 9.24 7.77 -10.47
C ASN A 466 8.38 8.89 -11.06
N LEU A 467 7.38 9.34 -10.31
CA LEU A 467 6.39 10.33 -10.77
C LEU A 467 6.92 11.77 -10.78
N SER A 468 8.06 12.03 -10.14
CA SER A 468 8.80 13.29 -10.28
C SER A 468 9.61 13.37 -11.58
N PHE A 469 9.70 12.26 -12.32
CA PHE A 469 10.52 12.12 -13.52
C PHE A 469 11.99 12.49 -13.29
N TYR A 470 12.45 12.33 -12.07
CA TYR A 470 13.83 12.56 -11.67
C TYR A 470 14.81 11.78 -12.54
N ASN A 471 15.85 12.45 -12.98
CA ASN A 471 16.87 11.86 -13.84
C ASN A 471 18.25 12.44 -13.50
N ASN A 472 18.99 11.71 -12.66
CA ASN A 472 20.36 12.05 -12.29
C ASN A 472 21.26 10.82 -12.48
N PRO A 473 22.19 10.84 -13.46
CA PRO A 473 23.07 9.70 -13.74
C PRO A 473 23.95 9.27 -12.57
N ALA A 474 24.29 10.18 -11.65
CA ALA A 474 25.07 9.82 -10.47
C ALA A 474 24.22 9.02 -9.46
N ALA A 475 22.98 9.45 -9.24
CA ALA A 475 22.04 8.71 -8.41
C ALA A 475 21.71 7.33 -9.00
N ASP A 476 21.43 7.29 -10.32
CA ASP A 476 21.15 6.03 -11.02
C ASP A 476 22.29 5.04 -10.88
N ARG A 477 23.55 5.49 -11.05
CA ARG A 477 24.73 4.64 -10.90
C ARG A 477 24.84 4.06 -9.48
N ILE A 478 24.66 4.90 -8.46
CA ILE A 478 24.71 4.42 -7.07
C ILE A 478 23.62 3.37 -6.82
N ILE A 479 22.41 3.58 -7.34
CA ILE A 479 21.28 2.66 -7.18
C ILE A 479 21.58 1.34 -7.91
N ASP A 480 21.95 1.41 -9.18
CA ASP A 480 22.17 0.22 -10.03
C ASP A 480 23.35 -0.63 -9.54
N ASP A 481 24.45 0.00 -9.10
CA ASP A 481 25.65 -0.70 -8.65
C ASP A 481 25.47 -1.37 -7.26
N ASN A 482 24.49 -0.90 -6.46
CA ASN A 482 24.37 -1.34 -5.07
C ASN A 482 23.04 -2.01 -4.71
N ILE A 483 22.08 -2.12 -5.63
CA ILE A 483 20.80 -2.80 -5.34
C ILE A 483 20.99 -4.25 -4.91
N HIS A 484 21.99 -4.93 -5.46
CA HIS A 484 22.33 -6.33 -5.15
C HIS A 484 23.61 -6.47 -4.30
N GLU A 485 24.18 -5.37 -3.82
CA GLU A 485 25.36 -5.42 -2.94
C GLU A 485 24.99 -6.09 -1.61
N THR A 486 25.70 -7.13 -1.22
CA THR A 486 25.45 -7.91 0.00
C THR A 486 26.31 -7.48 1.19
N LYS A 487 27.39 -6.72 0.95
CA LYS A 487 28.23 -6.18 2.04
C LYS A 487 27.51 -5.03 2.71
N GLY A 488 27.05 -5.26 3.94
CA GLY A 488 26.18 -4.33 4.67
C GLY A 488 26.71 -2.90 4.77
N ASP A 489 28.00 -2.72 5.12
CA ASP A 489 28.62 -1.40 5.27
C ASP A 489 28.68 -0.63 3.93
N LYS A 490 29.06 -1.33 2.85
CA LYS A 490 29.11 -0.73 1.51
C LYS A 490 27.72 -0.31 1.05
N ARG A 491 26.73 -1.23 1.22
CA ARG A 491 25.33 -0.97 0.90
C ARG A 491 24.77 0.21 1.70
N ALA A 492 25.07 0.27 3.00
CA ALA A 492 24.63 1.35 3.88
C ALA A 492 25.25 2.70 3.47
N ALA A 493 26.54 2.73 3.14
CA ALA A 493 27.22 3.93 2.66
C ALA A 493 26.60 4.44 1.34
N ALA A 494 26.39 3.55 0.36
CA ALA A 494 25.76 3.88 -0.91
C ALA A 494 24.33 4.41 -0.75
N SER A 495 23.54 3.80 0.14
CA SER A 495 22.19 4.29 0.44
C SER A 495 22.20 5.70 1.02
N ARG A 496 23.12 6.00 1.95
CA ARG A 496 23.25 7.35 2.52
C ARG A 496 23.71 8.38 1.50
N GLU A 497 24.62 8.00 0.61
CA GLU A 497 25.09 8.86 -0.48
C GLU A 497 23.96 9.19 -1.46
N ALA A 498 23.17 8.19 -1.88
CA ALA A 498 21.99 8.41 -2.71
C ALA A 498 21.00 9.37 -2.04
N GLN A 499 20.70 9.16 -0.75
CA GLN A 499 19.81 10.06 0.00
C GLN A 499 20.30 11.50 0.04
N LYS A 500 21.62 11.73 0.19
CA LYS A 500 22.20 13.10 0.14
C LYS A 500 21.95 13.75 -1.21
N ILE A 501 22.23 13.05 -2.30
CA ILE A 501 21.99 13.57 -3.66
C ILE A 501 20.52 13.93 -3.83
N LEU A 502 19.59 13.06 -3.42
CA LEU A 502 18.15 13.30 -3.54
C LEU A 502 17.69 14.50 -2.71
N LEU A 503 18.24 14.67 -1.50
CA LEU A 503 17.95 15.81 -0.64
C LEU A 503 18.52 17.11 -1.22
N ASP A 504 19.75 17.08 -1.71
CA ASP A 504 20.38 18.24 -2.32
C ASP A 504 19.66 18.67 -3.61
N ASP A 505 19.19 17.72 -4.40
CA ASP A 505 18.42 17.98 -5.62
C ASP A 505 16.96 18.36 -5.35
N ALA A 506 16.50 18.25 -4.09
CA ALA A 506 15.14 18.57 -3.67
C ALA A 506 14.08 17.85 -4.52
N VAL A 507 14.26 16.55 -4.80
CA VAL A 507 13.39 15.79 -5.71
C VAL A 507 11.95 15.79 -5.25
N TRP A 508 11.72 15.75 -3.93
CA TRP A 508 10.41 15.83 -3.30
C TRP A 508 10.32 17.02 -2.34
N GLY A 509 9.13 17.59 -2.19
CA GLY A 509 8.78 18.36 -1.01
C GLY A 509 8.50 17.40 0.14
N LEU A 510 9.29 17.50 1.22
CA LEU A 510 9.26 16.56 2.33
C LEU A 510 8.09 16.87 3.27
N LEU A 511 7.07 15.99 3.32
CA LEU A 511 5.91 16.19 4.17
C LEU A 511 6.00 15.37 5.46
N TRP A 512 5.43 14.15 5.50
CA TRP A 512 5.40 13.35 6.74
C TRP A 512 5.47 11.85 6.47
N TYR A 513 5.85 11.10 7.52
CA TYR A 513 5.57 9.67 7.63
C TYR A 513 4.30 9.51 8.46
N GLU A 514 3.31 8.80 7.93
CA GLU A 514 2.07 8.55 8.63
C GLU A 514 2.17 7.29 9.51
N ASN A 515 1.52 7.31 10.68
CA ASN A 515 1.38 6.11 11.49
C ASN A 515 0.31 5.18 10.89
N TRP A 516 0.54 3.88 10.98
CA TRP A 516 -0.55 2.93 10.85
C TRP A 516 -1.48 3.10 12.06
N THR A 517 -2.73 3.49 11.80
CA THR A 517 -3.69 3.78 12.86
C THR A 517 -4.98 3.01 12.61
N ARG A 518 -5.49 2.33 13.66
CA ARG A 518 -6.78 1.62 13.63
C ARG A 518 -7.59 1.96 14.86
N VAL A 519 -8.90 2.08 14.65
CA VAL A 519 -9.87 2.24 15.74
C VAL A 519 -10.73 0.98 15.76
N ALA A 520 -10.78 0.34 16.93
CA ALA A 520 -11.41 -0.96 17.09
C ALA A 520 -12.12 -1.08 18.44
N SER A 521 -13.03 -2.04 18.55
CA SER A 521 -13.62 -2.45 19.84
C SER A 521 -12.53 -2.84 20.83
N ALA A 522 -12.68 -2.45 22.10
CA ALA A 522 -11.66 -2.63 23.13
C ALA A 522 -11.32 -4.11 23.39
N ASP A 523 -12.27 -5.01 23.17
CA ASP A 523 -12.13 -6.46 23.36
C ASP A 523 -11.39 -7.19 22.23
N LEU A 524 -11.15 -6.55 21.07
CA LEU A 524 -10.32 -7.16 20.03
C LEU A 524 -8.86 -7.22 20.49
N THR A 525 -8.18 -8.33 20.26
CA THR A 525 -6.78 -8.54 20.65
C THR A 525 -6.04 -9.32 19.57
N GLU A 526 -4.71 -9.35 19.61
CA GLU A 526 -3.84 -9.98 18.62
C GLU A 526 -3.96 -9.36 17.21
N LEU A 527 -4.20 -8.02 17.14
CA LEU A 527 -4.08 -7.31 15.87
C LEU A 527 -2.62 -7.34 15.40
N GLU A 528 -2.43 -7.57 14.10
CA GLU A 528 -1.10 -7.60 13.50
C GLU A 528 -0.86 -6.37 12.61
N LYS A 529 0.11 -5.53 12.99
CA LYS A 529 0.70 -4.55 12.08
C LYS A 529 1.73 -5.26 11.22
N ARG A 530 1.36 -5.59 10.00
CA ARG A 530 2.26 -6.21 9.02
C ARG A 530 3.12 -5.14 8.32
N TRP A 531 4.30 -5.55 7.85
CA TRP A 531 5.18 -4.61 7.14
C TRP A 531 4.57 -4.17 5.80
N ASP A 532 3.98 -5.10 5.06
CA ASP A 532 3.21 -4.83 3.84
C ASP A 532 1.92 -4.04 4.09
N THR A 533 1.57 -3.79 5.35
CA THR A 533 0.37 -3.11 5.87
C THR A 533 -0.96 -3.75 5.45
N PHE A 534 -0.95 -4.96 4.90
CA PHE A 534 -2.18 -5.67 4.57
C PHE A 534 -2.81 -6.24 5.84
N GLU A 535 -4.09 -5.97 6.03
CA GLU A 535 -4.83 -6.48 7.17
C GLU A 535 -4.95 -8.00 7.07
N ARG A 536 -4.53 -8.69 8.12
CA ARG A 536 -4.72 -10.14 8.28
C ARG A 536 -5.47 -10.42 9.57
N TYR A 537 -6.49 -11.26 9.47
CA TYR A 537 -7.43 -11.49 10.57
C TYR A 537 -7.23 -12.86 11.24
N TYR A 538 -6.30 -13.68 10.75
CA TYR A 538 -6.07 -15.04 11.26
C TYR A 538 -5.78 -15.10 12.75
N ALA A 539 -4.92 -14.22 13.25
CA ALA A 539 -4.52 -14.19 14.66
C ALA A 539 -5.51 -13.41 15.54
N LEU A 540 -6.35 -12.56 14.93
CA LEU A 540 -7.26 -11.67 15.65
C LEU A 540 -8.29 -12.46 16.44
N LYS A 541 -8.56 -12.05 17.69
CA LYS A 541 -9.54 -12.69 18.58
C LYS A 541 -10.17 -11.68 19.53
N ARG A 542 -11.20 -12.08 20.25
CA ARG A 542 -11.74 -11.33 21.40
C ARG A 542 -11.09 -11.82 22.70
N SER A 543 -10.87 -10.89 23.64
CA SER A 543 -10.42 -11.18 25.01
C SER A 543 -11.52 -11.78 25.87
#